data_5538f84aefefda2f2d482e3a0412c5bb
#
_entry.id   5538f84aefefda2f2d482e3a0412c5bb
#
_cell.length_a   1.000
_cell.length_b   1.000
_cell.length_c   1.000
_cell.angle_alpha   90.00
_cell.angle_beta   90.00
_cell.angle_gamma   90.00
#
_symmetry.space_group_name_H-M   'P 1'
#
loop_
_entity.id
_entity.type
_entity.pdbx_description
1 polymer ?
#
loop_
_entity_poly.entity_id
_entity_poly.type
_entity_poly.pdbx_seq_one_letter_code
_entity_poly.pdbx_strand_id
1 'polypeptide(L)'
;MKKDLNKRVTPTLDSHYAALDAFQNIPLYEGEIPEEFLPQAAPKCFLGAWYRKVYSSKDAWLGIEGIIKLGEFTPDEARFGNDNRTFWLRYLDSPSIYMGGQALSESDAGLGWMVGYETTDTSEPLNYGSKKVAYRPFYRYIYAEAIDIEGNVQRNNVNSWNVSDPKRFEYYYFPGDVIRMSVYSPVENYLQLKIELVEPTQIPKYQAQRAAFNLKDNKPSTYYSPLFYSEGHGVNNAEFKRVNSIDQYGNEGSNVKPTKATVSEAEWREVYLYRKVNNILVKVPFNKQRQTSMICPNAESFSITVSEEQKQKGGESITIHPKPL
;
A
#
# COMPACT_ATOMS: atom_id res chain seq x y z
N MET A 1 -7.45 -36.72 -15.63
CA MET A 1 -6.19 -36.29 -14.95
C MET A 1 -6.57 -35.18 -13.98
N LYS A 2 -6.76 -35.50 -12.69
CA LYS A 2 -6.98 -34.48 -11.65
C LYS A 2 -5.63 -33.72 -11.47
N LYS A 3 -5.57 -32.48 -11.89
CA LYS A 3 -4.45 -31.61 -11.53
C LYS A 3 -4.45 -31.43 -10.03
N ASP A 4 -3.37 -31.80 -9.40
CA ASP A 4 -3.13 -31.65 -7.96
C ASP A 4 -2.91 -30.15 -7.65
N LEU A 5 -4.03 -29.42 -7.46
CA LEU A 5 -4.07 -27.97 -7.19
C LEU A 5 -3.61 -27.63 -5.77
N ASN A 6 -3.20 -28.60 -4.96
CA ASN A 6 -2.88 -28.43 -3.55
C ASN A 6 -1.39 -28.30 -3.22
N LYS A 7 -0.50 -28.25 -4.19
CA LYS A 7 0.89 -27.89 -3.93
C LYS A 7 1.10 -26.39 -4.15
N ARG A 8 0.66 -25.56 -3.20
CA ARG A 8 1.28 -24.26 -2.99
C ARG A 8 2.74 -24.55 -2.63
N VAL A 9 3.64 -24.41 -3.58
CA VAL A 9 5.08 -24.48 -3.30
C VAL A 9 5.39 -23.24 -2.46
N THR A 10 5.46 -23.43 -1.15
CA THR A 10 5.98 -22.38 -0.27
C THR A 10 7.45 -22.19 -0.67
N PRO A 11 7.88 -20.97 -1.07
CA PRO A 11 9.27 -20.73 -1.41
C PRO A 11 10.17 -21.16 -0.26
N THR A 12 11.29 -21.81 -0.59
CA THR A 12 12.28 -22.19 0.41
C THR A 12 12.94 -20.94 1.01
N LEU A 13 13.48 -21.04 2.21
CA LEU A 13 14.19 -19.94 2.87
C LEU A 13 15.32 -19.40 1.98
N ASP A 14 16.06 -20.29 1.32
CA ASP A 14 17.17 -19.94 0.42
C ASP A 14 16.70 -19.19 -0.83
N SER A 15 15.57 -19.58 -1.42
CA SER A 15 14.97 -18.85 -2.55
C SER A 15 14.46 -17.48 -2.12
N HIS A 16 14.02 -17.34 -0.88
CA HIS A 16 13.60 -16.06 -0.31
C HIS A 16 14.79 -15.10 -0.15
N TYR A 17 15.92 -15.56 0.39
CA TYR A 17 17.11 -14.72 0.55
C TYR A 17 17.72 -14.33 -0.80
N ALA A 18 17.85 -15.26 -1.73
CA ALA A 18 18.33 -14.96 -3.08
C ALA A 18 17.43 -13.96 -3.82
N ALA A 19 16.12 -14.03 -3.61
CA ALA A 19 15.18 -13.09 -4.19
C ALA A 19 15.30 -11.70 -3.55
N LEU A 20 15.54 -11.61 -2.24
CA LEU A 20 15.78 -10.33 -1.56
C LEU A 20 17.02 -9.63 -2.10
N ASP A 21 18.09 -10.35 -2.35
CA ASP A 21 19.33 -9.81 -2.91
C ASP A 21 19.12 -9.25 -4.33
N ALA A 22 18.33 -9.92 -5.16
CA ALA A 22 18.04 -9.49 -6.52
C ALA A 22 17.28 -8.14 -6.59
N PHE A 23 16.48 -7.83 -5.56
CA PHE A 23 15.70 -6.58 -5.47
C PHE A 23 16.38 -5.50 -4.62
N GLN A 24 17.68 -5.67 -4.30
CA GLN A 24 18.50 -4.61 -3.73
C GLN A 24 19.27 -3.89 -4.84
N ASN A 25 19.34 -2.55 -4.75
CA ASN A 25 20.13 -1.72 -5.66
C ASN A 25 19.83 -1.91 -7.15
N ILE A 26 18.55 -1.99 -7.51
CA ILE A 26 18.10 -2.12 -8.89
C ILE A 26 18.53 -0.87 -9.69
N PRO A 27 19.31 -1.02 -10.79
CA PRO A 27 19.77 0.11 -11.57
C PRO A 27 18.63 0.81 -12.30
N LEU A 28 18.74 2.14 -12.42
CA LEU A 28 17.85 2.94 -13.25
C LEU A 28 18.14 2.66 -14.72
N TYR A 29 17.10 2.47 -15.51
CA TYR A 29 17.17 2.32 -16.95
C TYR A 29 16.44 3.49 -17.62
N GLU A 30 17.16 4.27 -18.42
CA GLU A 30 16.66 5.45 -19.11
C GLU A 30 16.47 5.21 -20.63
N GLY A 31 16.80 4.01 -21.11
CA GLY A 31 16.63 3.64 -22.51
C GLY A 31 15.17 3.39 -22.89
N GLU A 32 14.94 3.30 -24.19
CA GLU A 32 13.65 2.87 -24.74
C GLU A 32 13.40 1.39 -24.41
N ILE A 33 12.15 1.06 -24.10
CA ILE A 33 11.70 -0.31 -23.87
C ILE A 33 10.92 -0.72 -25.12
N PRO A 34 11.47 -1.62 -25.95
CA PRO A 34 10.73 -2.15 -27.08
C PRO A 34 9.45 -2.84 -26.62
N GLU A 35 8.37 -2.67 -27.37
CA GLU A 35 7.08 -3.35 -27.14
C GLU A 35 6.44 -3.06 -25.76
N GLU A 36 6.70 -1.90 -25.19
CA GLU A 36 6.03 -1.49 -23.94
C GLU A 36 4.54 -1.23 -24.19
N PHE A 37 3.69 -1.86 -23.39
CA PHE A 37 2.25 -1.60 -23.45
C PHE A 37 1.92 -0.23 -22.83
N LEU A 38 1.09 0.54 -23.50
CA LEU A 38 0.63 1.84 -23.01
C LEU A 38 -0.49 1.66 -21.97
N PRO A 39 -0.59 2.58 -20.98
CA PRO A 39 -1.67 2.56 -20.02
C PRO A 39 -3.02 2.71 -20.70
N GLN A 40 -4.01 1.97 -20.19
CA GLN A 40 -5.39 2.05 -20.68
C GLN A 40 -6.19 3.10 -19.90
N ALA A 41 -7.41 3.38 -20.39
CA ALA A 41 -8.31 4.28 -19.71
C ALA A 41 -8.70 3.79 -18.30
N ALA A 42 -8.97 4.75 -17.42
CA ALA A 42 -9.32 4.47 -16.03
C ALA A 42 -10.56 3.58 -15.91
N PRO A 43 -10.52 2.55 -15.03
CA PRO A 43 -11.69 1.77 -14.68
C PRO A 43 -12.72 2.63 -13.91
N LYS A 44 -13.88 2.03 -13.59
CA LYS A 44 -14.86 2.68 -12.72
C LYS A 44 -14.33 2.83 -11.32
N CYS A 45 -14.81 3.88 -10.61
CA CYS A 45 -14.51 4.09 -9.20
C CYS A 45 -14.98 2.90 -8.35
N PHE A 46 -14.12 2.48 -7.45
CA PHE A 46 -14.50 1.69 -6.29
C PHE A 46 -15.26 2.58 -5.29
N LEU A 47 -16.25 2.04 -4.60
CA LEU A 47 -17.09 2.80 -3.69
C LEU A 47 -16.64 2.62 -2.24
N GLY A 48 -16.82 3.66 -1.42
CA GLY A 48 -16.54 3.63 0.01
C GLY A 48 -15.20 4.26 0.42
N ALA A 49 -14.56 5.00 -0.48
CA ALA A 49 -13.34 5.73 -0.19
C ALA A 49 -13.19 6.99 -1.04
N TRP A 50 -12.46 7.98 -0.52
CA TRP A 50 -11.83 9.02 -1.36
C TRP A 50 -10.43 8.56 -1.69
N TYR A 51 -10.09 8.46 -2.98
CA TYR A 51 -8.77 8.02 -3.36
C TYR A 51 -8.24 8.61 -4.66
N ARG A 52 -6.94 8.80 -4.67
CA ARG A 52 -6.11 9.04 -5.84
C ARG A 52 -5.37 7.75 -6.16
N LYS A 53 -5.70 7.12 -7.28
CA LYS A 53 -5.00 5.94 -7.80
C LYS A 53 -4.24 6.32 -9.07
N VAL A 54 -2.97 5.94 -9.13
CA VAL A 54 -2.13 5.99 -10.32
C VAL A 54 -1.66 4.57 -10.62
N TYR A 55 -1.82 4.11 -11.85
CA TYR A 55 -1.55 2.73 -12.23
C TYR A 55 -0.92 2.61 -13.62
N SER A 56 -0.15 1.54 -13.83
CA SER A 56 0.56 1.24 -15.04
C SER A 56 -0.34 0.56 -16.07
N SER A 57 0.18 0.37 -17.27
CA SER A 57 -0.29 -0.68 -18.20
C SER A 57 -0.17 -2.05 -17.55
N LYS A 58 -0.87 -3.02 -18.10
CA LYS A 58 -0.69 -4.44 -17.81
C LYS A 58 0.41 -4.98 -18.70
N ASP A 59 1.62 -5.11 -18.17
CA ASP A 59 2.85 -5.48 -18.90
C ASP A 59 3.74 -6.39 -18.03
N ALA A 60 4.92 -6.76 -18.51
CA ALA A 60 5.89 -7.59 -17.81
C ALA A 60 6.54 -6.89 -16.60
N TRP A 61 5.72 -6.20 -15.81
CA TRP A 61 6.15 -5.57 -14.58
C TRP A 61 6.33 -6.59 -13.45
N LEU A 62 7.41 -6.43 -12.70
CA LEU A 62 7.75 -7.28 -11.56
C LEU A 62 7.58 -6.59 -10.21
N GLY A 63 7.28 -5.30 -10.22
CA GLY A 63 7.09 -4.54 -8.98
C GLY A 63 7.02 -3.04 -9.21
N ILE A 64 6.82 -2.35 -8.09
CA ILE A 64 6.76 -0.90 -7.98
C ILE A 64 7.52 -0.45 -6.73
N GLU A 65 8.26 0.64 -6.83
CA GLU A 65 8.95 1.31 -5.71
C GLU A 65 8.65 2.80 -5.74
N GLY A 66 8.57 3.42 -4.57
CA GLY A 66 8.50 4.88 -4.50
C GLY A 66 9.03 5.43 -3.18
N ILE A 67 9.49 6.68 -3.23
CA ILE A 67 9.82 7.48 -2.06
C ILE A 67 8.66 8.41 -1.79
N ILE A 68 8.09 8.30 -0.57
CA ILE A 68 6.94 9.11 -0.16
C ILE A 68 7.17 9.75 1.20
N LYS A 69 6.86 11.06 1.30
CA LYS A 69 6.62 11.76 2.57
C LYS A 69 5.18 11.49 2.99
N LEU A 70 5.00 10.96 4.19
CA LEU A 70 3.68 10.62 4.73
C LEU A 70 2.92 11.88 5.11
N GLY A 71 1.68 11.98 4.63
CA GLY A 71 0.79 13.10 4.91
C GLY A 71 0.27 13.13 6.35
N GLU A 72 -0.12 14.30 6.83
CA GLU A 72 -0.73 14.48 8.14
C GLU A 72 -2.23 14.23 8.07
N PHE A 73 -2.69 13.33 8.93
CA PHE A 73 -4.11 13.01 9.08
C PHE A 73 -4.77 13.85 10.16
N THR A 74 -5.84 14.54 9.80
CA THR A 74 -6.76 15.19 10.73
C THR A 74 -8.08 14.41 10.70
N PRO A 75 -8.45 13.73 11.80
CA PRO A 75 -9.68 12.95 11.85
C PRO A 75 -10.93 13.82 11.94
N ASP A 76 -12.07 13.26 11.56
CA ASP A 76 -13.40 13.80 11.89
C ASP A 76 -13.88 13.15 13.19
N GLU A 77 -13.82 13.92 14.29
CA GLU A 77 -14.20 13.43 15.61
C GLU A 77 -15.69 13.02 15.69
N ALA A 78 -16.54 13.59 14.83
CA ALA A 78 -17.96 13.21 14.74
C ALA A 78 -18.16 11.81 14.15
N ARG A 79 -17.14 11.27 13.48
CA ARG A 79 -17.15 9.93 12.88
C ARG A 79 -16.35 8.91 13.69
N PHE A 80 -16.31 9.11 14.96
CA PHE A 80 -15.72 8.15 15.88
C PHE A 80 -16.66 6.97 16.10
N GLY A 81 -16.20 5.76 15.83
CA GLY A 81 -17.00 4.55 15.98
C GLY A 81 -17.00 4.04 17.42
N ASN A 82 -18.18 3.77 17.97
CA ASN A 82 -18.38 3.15 19.29
C ASN A 82 -18.55 1.62 19.20
N ASP A 83 -18.31 1.03 18.04
CA ASP A 83 -18.48 -0.41 17.84
C ASP A 83 -17.33 -1.17 18.53
N ASN A 84 -17.65 -1.92 19.57
CA ASN A 84 -16.70 -2.77 20.29
C ASN A 84 -16.05 -3.84 19.40
N ARG A 85 -16.62 -4.15 18.23
CA ARG A 85 -16.06 -5.07 17.24
C ARG A 85 -14.95 -4.44 16.41
N THR A 86 -14.89 -3.10 16.36
CA THR A 86 -13.88 -2.34 15.61
C THR A 86 -12.75 -1.85 16.50
N PHE A 87 -12.32 -2.73 17.33
CA PHE A 87 -11.27 -2.53 18.30
C PHE A 87 -9.98 -1.88 17.70
N TRP A 88 -9.75 -2.07 16.40
CA TRP A 88 -8.58 -1.60 15.65
C TRP A 88 -8.77 -0.25 14.97
N LEU A 89 -10.01 0.12 14.66
CA LEU A 89 -10.37 1.26 13.85
C LEU A 89 -11.42 2.08 14.58
N ARG A 90 -10.98 3.04 15.37
CA ARG A 90 -11.92 3.90 16.10
C ARG A 90 -12.43 5.04 15.25
N TYR A 91 -11.67 5.50 14.29
CA TYR A 91 -12.20 6.39 13.28
C TYR A 91 -12.77 5.58 12.12
N LEU A 92 -13.96 5.97 11.66
CA LEU A 92 -14.58 5.35 10.50
C LEU A 92 -13.87 5.76 9.21
N ASP A 93 -13.13 6.85 9.25
CA ASP A 93 -12.29 7.34 8.17
C ASP A 93 -10.83 7.00 8.49
N SER A 94 -10.22 6.15 7.68
CA SER A 94 -8.86 5.67 7.88
C SER A 94 -8.00 5.97 6.65
N PRO A 95 -7.02 6.85 6.74
CA PRO A 95 -6.12 7.07 5.64
C PRO A 95 -5.23 5.86 5.39
N SER A 96 -5.01 5.58 4.11
CA SER A 96 -4.04 4.59 3.68
C SER A 96 -3.18 5.09 2.52
N ILE A 97 -1.96 4.58 2.47
CA ILE A 97 -0.98 4.84 1.43
C ILE A 97 -0.40 3.49 1.06
N TYR A 98 -0.68 3.05 -0.16
CA TYR A 98 -0.30 1.71 -0.54
C TYR A 98 0.07 1.59 -2.01
N MET A 99 0.74 0.52 -2.30
CA MET A 99 1.04 0.01 -3.62
C MET A 99 0.39 -1.35 -3.79
N GLY A 100 0.44 -1.88 -5.00
CA GLY A 100 -0.06 -3.21 -5.28
C GLY A 100 -0.03 -3.51 -6.74
N GLY A 101 -0.64 -4.62 -7.10
CA GLY A 101 -0.70 -5.05 -8.48
C GLY A 101 -1.93 -5.89 -8.77
N GLN A 102 -2.21 -6.05 -10.05
CA GLN A 102 -3.24 -6.93 -10.57
C GLN A 102 -2.69 -7.73 -11.75
N ALA A 103 -2.53 -9.02 -11.54
CA ALA A 103 -2.24 -9.99 -12.58
C ALA A 103 -3.48 -10.87 -12.83
N LEU A 104 -3.51 -12.11 -12.35
CA LEU A 104 -4.72 -12.92 -12.26
C LEU A 104 -5.50 -12.59 -10.98
N SER A 105 -4.79 -12.30 -9.88
CA SER A 105 -5.41 -11.77 -8.66
C SER A 105 -4.93 -10.35 -8.34
N GLU A 106 -5.68 -9.64 -7.49
CA GLU A 106 -5.36 -8.30 -7.02
C GLU A 106 -4.74 -8.35 -5.63
N SER A 107 -3.72 -7.48 -5.40
CA SER A 107 -3.08 -7.32 -4.10
C SER A 107 -2.78 -5.87 -3.82
N ASP A 108 -2.91 -5.49 -2.53
CA ASP A 108 -2.61 -4.18 -1.98
C ASP A 108 -1.65 -4.34 -0.79
N ALA A 109 -0.63 -3.50 -0.70
CA ALA A 109 0.30 -3.53 0.41
C ALA A 109 0.90 -2.16 0.67
N GLY A 110 0.99 -1.76 1.93
CA GLY A 110 1.49 -0.45 2.29
C GLY A 110 1.24 -0.11 3.74
N LEU A 111 0.78 1.10 3.99
CA LEU A 111 0.55 1.68 5.31
C LEU A 111 -0.90 2.12 5.46
N GLY A 112 -1.53 1.71 6.57
CA GLY A 112 -2.81 2.23 7.03
C GLY A 112 -2.67 2.92 8.38
N TRP A 113 -3.45 3.98 8.60
CA TRP A 113 -3.51 4.69 9.88
C TRP A 113 -4.31 3.88 10.89
N MET A 114 -3.64 3.36 11.90
CA MET A 114 -4.22 2.39 12.82
C MET A 114 -3.80 2.66 14.25
N VAL A 115 -4.69 2.29 15.19
CA VAL A 115 -4.38 2.29 16.60
C VAL A 115 -3.43 1.16 16.94
N GLY A 116 -2.39 1.46 17.71
CA GLY A 116 -1.49 0.47 18.32
C GLY A 116 -1.81 0.24 19.78
N TYR A 117 -1.21 -0.78 20.36
CA TYR A 117 -1.36 -1.11 21.79
C TYR A 117 -0.08 -0.89 22.56
N GLU A 118 -0.20 -0.26 23.72
CA GLU A 118 0.90 -0.18 24.70
C GLU A 118 0.93 -1.39 25.64
N THR A 119 -0.21 -2.00 25.92
CA THR A 119 -0.32 -3.06 26.91
C THR A 119 -0.99 -4.31 26.35
N THR A 120 -0.71 -5.44 27.00
CA THR A 120 -1.37 -6.73 26.75
C THR A 120 -2.76 -6.80 27.38
N ASP A 121 -3.15 -5.79 28.16
CA ASP A 121 -4.44 -5.77 28.84
C ASP A 121 -5.52 -5.36 27.84
N THR A 122 -6.33 -6.33 27.48
CA THR A 122 -7.47 -6.17 26.58
C THR A 122 -8.74 -5.81 27.33
N SER A 123 -8.71 -5.72 28.67
CA SER A 123 -9.89 -5.45 29.51
C SER A 123 -10.20 -3.97 29.63
N GLU A 124 -9.21 -3.07 29.43
CA GLU A 124 -9.43 -1.64 29.49
C GLU A 124 -10.12 -1.14 28.22
N PRO A 125 -11.23 -0.40 28.34
CA PRO A 125 -11.82 0.28 27.21
C PRO A 125 -10.78 1.21 26.60
N LEU A 126 -10.59 1.09 25.29
CA LEU A 126 -9.59 1.82 24.56
C LEU A 126 -9.76 3.33 24.77
N ASN A 127 -9.04 3.92 25.72
CA ASN A 127 -8.97 5.36 25.88
C ASN A 127 -8.05 5.93 24.79
N TYR A 128 -8.64 6.65 23.83
CA TYR A 128 -7.95 7.17 22.65
C TYR A 128 -6.81 8.13 22.96
N GLY A 129 -6.91 8.86 24.09
CA GLY A 129 -5.89 9.81 24.54
C GLY A 129 -4.56 9.16 24.98
N SER A 130 -4.57 7.88 25.33
CA SER A 130 -3.39 7.15 25.80
C SER A 130 -2.76 6.24 24.75
N LYS A 131 -3.28 6.21 23.51
CA LYS A 131 -2.89 5.23 22.49
C LYS A 131 -2.03 5.81 21.39
N LYS A 132 -1.08 4.99 20.99
CA LYS A 132 -0.16 5.31 19.93
C LYS A 132 -0.83 5.01 18.58
N VAL A 133 -1.24 6.05 17.89
CA VAL A 133 -1.80 5.95 16.54
C VAL A 133 -0.67 6.24 15.55
N ALA A 134 -0.53 5.42 14.52
CA ALA A 134 0.50 5.56 13.52
C ALA A 134 0.10 4.92 12.19
N TYR A 135 0.83 5.24 11.16
CA TYR A 135 0.84 4.44 9.94
C TYR A 135 1.54 3.11 10.22
N ARG A 136 0.82 2.00 10.00
CA ARG A 136 1.31 0.65 10.25
C ARG A 136 1.25 -0.18 8.98
N PRO A 137 2.25 -1.07 8.74
CA PRO A 137 2.27 -1.94 7.58
C PRO A 137 1.08 -2.89 7.51
N PHE A 138 0.52 -3.01 6.31
CA PHE A 138 -0.45 -4.04 5.98
C PHE A 138 -0.15 -4.63 4.60
N TYR A 139 -0.68 -5.83 4.35
CA TYR A 139 -0.81 -6.41 3.03
C TYR A 139 -2.14 -7.15 2.91
N ARG A 140 -2.72 -7.06 1.75
CA ARG A 140 -4.01 -7.65 1.41
C ARG A 140 -3.90 -8.31 0.05
N TYR A 141 -4.49 -9.47 -0.10
CA TYR A 141 -4.65 -10.10 -1.39
C TYR A 141 -6.07 -10.59 -1.59
N ILE A 142 -6.53 -10.50 -2.82
CA ILE A 142 -7.86 -10.89 -3.24
C ILE A 142 -7.69 -11.88 -4.37
N TYR A 143 -8.21 -13.09 -4.20
CA TYR A 143 -8.29 -14.06 -5.28
C TYR A 143 -9.73 -14.51 -5.51
N ALA A 144 -10.04 -14.78 -6.78
CA ALA A 144 -11.42 -14.85 -7.25
C ALA A 144 -12.04 -16.25 -7.15
N GLU A 145 -11.28 -17.31 -6.89
CA GLU A 145 -11.78 -18.68 -6.98
C GLU A 145 -11.43 -19.51 -5.75
N ALA A 146 -12.47 -20.00 -5.08
CA ALA A 146 -12.35 -21.14 -4.19
C ALA A 146 -13.03 -22.35 -4.88
N ILE A 147 -12.40 -23.51 -4.85
CA ILE A 147 -13.00 -24.76 -5.29
C ILE A 147 -13.57 -25.42 -4.03
N ASP A 148 -14.86 -25.67 -3.99
CA ASP A 148 -15.48 -26.40 -2.89
C ASP A 148 -15.05 -27.88 -2.87
N ILE A 149 -15.45 -28.60 -1.81
CA ILE A 149 -15.08 -30.01 -1.62
C ILE A 149 -15.68 -30.93 -2.71
N GLU A 150 -16.67 -30.44 -3.44
CA GLU A 150 -17.34 -31.15 -4.53
C GLU A 150 -16.68 -30.84 -5.88
N GLY A 151 -15.70 -29.94 -5.91
CA GLY A 151 -14.97 -29.56 -7.11
C GLY A 151 -15.64 -28.45 -7.92
N ASN A 152 -16.65 -27.79 -7.38
CA ASN A 152 -17.30 -26.67 -8.02
C ASN A 152 -16.51 -25.38 -7.75
N VAL A 153 -16.34 -24.57 -8.78
CA VAL A 153 -15.71 -23.25 -8.65
C VAL A 153 -16.72 -22.30 -7.99
N GLN A 154 -16.50 -22.03 -6.72
CA GLN A 154 -17.22 -20.95 -6.04
C GLN A 154 -16.43 -19.64 -6.25
N ARG A 155 -17.05 -18.67 -6.90
CA ARG A 155 -16.50 -17.31 -7.03
C ARG A 155 -16.65 -16.57 -5.71
N ASN A 156 -15.90 -17.00 -4.72
CA ASN A 156 -15.81 -16.30 -3.46
C ASN A 156 -14.54 -15.45 -3.50
N ASN A 157 -14.69 -14.14 -3.52
CA ASN A 157 -13.58 -13.24 -3.30
C ASN A 157 -12.97 -13.51 -1.93
N VAL A 158 -11.90 -14.28 -1.88
CA VAL A 158 -11.14 -14.46 -0.66
C VAL A 158 -10.32 -13.20 -0.46
N ASN A 159 -10.71 -12.40 0.52
CA ASN A 159 -10.04 -11.19 0.90
C ASN A 159 -9.26 -11.45 2.19
N SER A 160 -7.94 -11.55 2.08
CA SER A 160 -7.07 -11.72 3.24
C SER A 160 -6.43 -10.39 3.61
N TRP A 161 -6.74 -9.90 4.80
CA TRP A 161 -6.19 -8.68 5.36
C TRP A 161 -5.23 -9.00 6.50
N ASN A 162 -3.98 -8.58 6.36
CA ASN A 162 -2.94 -8.82 7.33
C ASN A 162 -2.29 -7.49 7.74
N VAL A 163 -2.15 -7.26 9.02
CA VAL A 163 -1.56 -6.05 9.60
C VAL A 163 -0.39 -6.43 10.49
N SER A 164 0.63 -5.58 10.55
CA SER A 164 1.74 -5.79 11.48
C SER A 164 1.25 -5.88 12.93
N ASP A 165 1.92 -6.71 13.75
CA ASP A 165 1.58 -6.83 15.17
C ASP A 165 1.59 -5.43 15.83
N PRO A 166 0.50 -5.03 16.52
CA PRO A 166 0.40 -3.73 17.18
C PRO A 166 1.43 -3.50 18.30
N LYS A 167 2.09 -4.54 18.79
CA LYS A 167 3.18 -4.44 19.78
C LYS A 167 4.55 -4.18 19.15
N ARG A 168 4.65 -4.27 17.83
CA ARG A 168 5.90 -4.07 17.08
C ARG A 168 6.04 -2.59 16.73
N PHE A 169 6.39 -1.74 17.73
CA PHE A 169 6.55 -0.29 17.58
C PHE A 169 7.66 0.09 16.61
N GLU A 170 8.61 -0.79 16.37
CA GLU A 170 9.65 -0.63 15.36
C GLU A 170 9.12 -0.59 13.91
N TYR A 171 7.83 -0.84 13.72
CA TYR A 171 7.15 -0.71 12.42
C TYR A 171 6.10 0.39 12.41
N TYR A 172 6.23 1.39 13.29
CA TYR A 172 5.36 2.54 13.33
C TYR A 172 6.00 3.70 12.57
N TYR A 173 5.27 4.21 11.60
CA TYR A 173 5.65 5.36 10.79
C TYR A 173 4.70 6.51 11.07
N PHE A 174 5.21 7.74 10.98
CA PHE A 174 4.47 8.92 11.37
C PHE A 174 4.32 9.91 10.22
N PRO A 175 3.31 10.79 10.24
CA PRO A 175 3.25 11.93 9.33
C PRO A 175 4.55 12.71 9.30
N GLY A 176 4.97 13.10 8.10
CA GLY A 176 6.25 13.75 7.87
C GLY A 176 7.45 12.81 7.75
N ASP A 177 7.33 11.53 8.08
CA ASP A 177 8.38 10.56 7.70
C ASP A 177 8.47 10.46 6.18
N VAL A 178 9.68 10.41 5.67
CA VAL A 178 9.96 10.02 4.29
C VAL A 178 10.37 8.56 4.30
N ILE A 179 9.64 7.74 3.58
CA ILE A 179 9.88 6.31 3.48
C ILE A 179 10.13 5.90 2.03
N ARG A 180 10.88 4.82 1.85
CA ARG A 180 10.87 4.04 0.61
C ARG A 180 9.94 2.86 0.82
N MET A 181 8.97 2.73 -0.08
CA MET A 181 8.03 1.61 -0.11
C MET A 181 8.19 0.89 -1.44
N SER A 182 8.23 -0.43 -1.40
CA SER A 182 8.24 -1.27 -2.61
C SER A 182 7.36 -2.50 -2.44
N VAL A 183 6.67 -2.86 -3.52
CA VAL A 183 5.90 -4.10 -3.66
C VAL A 183 6.38 -4.79 -4.93
N TYR A 184 6.89 -5.99 -4.79
CA TYR A 184 7.56 -6.68 -5.90
C TYR A 184 7.34 -8.19 -5.83
N SER A 185 7.52 -8.86 -6.97
CA SER A 185 7.40 -10.32 -7.11
C SER A 185 8.79 -10.96 -7.13
N PRO A 186 9.33 -11.38 -5.98
CA PRO A 186 10.63 -12.04 -5.94
C PRO A 186 10.55 -13.50 -6.41
N VAL A 187 9.36 -14.09 -6.34
CA VAL A 187 9.06 -15.46 -6.72
C VAL A 187 7.72 -15.48 -7.45
N GLU A 188 7.57 -16.35 -8.43
CA GLU A 188 6.35 -16.52 -9.21
C GLU A 188 5.11 -16.72 -8.31
N ASN A 189 4.04 -15.98 -8.59
CA ASN A 189 2.77 -15.98 -7.85
C ASN A 189 2.85 -15.44 -6.41
N TYR A 190 3.92 -14.75 -6.04
CA TYR A 190 4.04 -14.11 -4.73
C TYR A 190 4.50 -12.67 -4.84
N LEU A 191 4.02 -11.85 -3.92
CA LEU A 191 4.49 -10.50 -3.70
C LEU A 191 5.11 -10.35 -2.31
N GLN A 192 5.96 -9.33 -2.17
CA GLN A 192 6.50 -8.90 -0.89
C GLN A 192 6.43 -7.38 -0.79
N LEU A 193 6.07 -6.89 0.40
CA LEU A 193 6.15 -5.48 0.78
C LEU A 193 7.44 -5.24 1.54
N LYS A 194 8.19 -4.20 1.15
CA LYS A 194 9.32 -3.65 1.91
C LYS A 194 9.05 -2.18 2.22
N ILE A 195 9.34 -1.75 3.45
CA ILE A 195 9.25 -0.34 3.86
C ILE A 195 10.51 0.01 4.64
N GLU A 196 11.18 1.08 4.22
CA GLU A 196 12.38 1.64 4.86
C GLU A 196 12.17 3.11 5.21
N LEU A 197 12.60 3.53 6.39
CA LEU A 197 12.70 4.96 6.70
C LEU A 197 13.90 5.56 5.95
N VAL A 198 13.62 6.63 5.17
CA VAL A 198 14.65 7.44 4.49
C VAL A 198 14.99 8.66 5.34
N GLU A 199 13.99 9.43 5.76
CA GLU A 199 14.14 10.61 6.61
C GLU A 199 13.10 10.59 7.72
N PRO A 200 13.48 10.76 8.99
CA PRO A 200 12.51 10.85 10.08
C PRO A 200 11.74 12.16 10.03
N THR A 201 10.51 12.11 10.50
CA THR A 201 9.65 13.30 10.66
C THR A 201 10.34 14.39 11.47
N GLN A 202 10.11 15.65 11.07
CA GLN A 202 10.53 16.83 11.81
C GLN A 202 9.40 17.42 12.68
N ILE A 203 8.23 16.79 12.70
CA ILE A 203 7.08 17.25 13.48
C ILE A 203 7.29 16.87 14.96
N PRO A 204 7.40 17.85 15.88
CA PRO A 204 7.83 17.61 17.26
C PRO A 204 6.99 16.58 18.02
N LYS A 205 5.65 16.60 17.85
CA LYS A 205 4.76 15.63 18.50
C LYS A 205 5.05 14.19 18.13
N TYR A 206 5.42 13.92 16.87
CA TYR A 206 5.73 12.58 16.39
C TYR A 206 7.17 12.17 16.72
N GLN A 207 8.11 13.11 16.77
CA GLN A 207 9.44 12.84 17.30
C GLN A 207 9.38 12.39 18.77
N ALA A 208 8.60 13.11 19.60
CA ALA A 208 8.40 12.76 20.99
C ALA A 208 7.72 11.38 21.15
N GLN A 209 6.71 11.09 20.33
CA GLN A 209 6.05 9.80 20.34
C GLN A 209 7.01 8.66 19.95
N ARG A 210 7.87 8.87 18.95
CA ARG A 210 8.88 7.88 18.56
C ARG A 210 9.91 7.65 19.64
N ALA A 211 10.39 8.71 20.28
CA ALA A 211 11.37 8.62 21.38
C ALA A 211 10.83 7.76 22.54
N ALA A 212 9.54 7.83 22.81
CA ALA A 212 8.90 7.03 23.86
C ALA A 212 8.89 5.52 23.56
N PHE A 213 9.17 5.10 22.33
CA PHE A 213 9.27 3.67 21.99
C PHE A 213 10.59 3.02 22.36
N ASN A 214 11.61 3.82 22.72
CA ASN A 214 12.96 3.36 23.06
C ASN A 214 13.58 2.45 21.98
N LEU A 215 13.38 2.77 20.72
CA LEU A 215 13.94 2.04 19.60
C LEU A 215 15.45 2.32 19.46
N LYS A 216 16.19 1.34 18.95
CA LYS A 216 17.59 1.53 18.60
C LYS A 216 17.74 2.71 17.63
N ASP A 217 18.67 3.61 17.92
CA ASP A 217 18.93 4.83 17.15
C ASP A 217 17.68 5.73 16.93
N ASN A 218 16.63 5.53 17.74
CA ASN A 218 15.34 6.21 17.63
C ASN A 218 14.73 6.11 16.20
N LYS A 219 14.94 4.99 15.53
CA LYS A 219 14.49 4.74 14.16
C LYS A 219 13.66 3.47 14.07
N PRO A 220 12.63 3.44 13.21
CA PRO A 220 11.95 2.19 12.87
C PRO A 220 12.90 1.24 12.13
N SER A 221 12.68 -0.04 12.32
CA SER A 221 13.36 -1.08 11.54
C SER A 221 12.79 -1.16 10.13
N THR A 222 13.58 -1.64 9.18
CA THR A 222 13.05 -2.01 7.87
C THR A 222 12.00 -3.10 8.03
N TYR A 223 10.81 -2.85 7.50
CA TYR A 223 9.74 -3.83 7.47
C TYR A 223 9.81 -4.67 6.20
N TYR A 224 9.70 -5.97 6.36
CA TYR A 224 9.44 -6.93 5.30
C TYR A 224 8.18 -7.70 5.65
N SER A 225 7.19 -7.74 4.74
CA SER A 225 6.10 -8.68 4.89
C SER A 225 6.61 -10.11 4.66
N PRO A 226 5.91 -11.13 5.17
CA PRO A 226 6.03 -12.46 4.58
C PRO A 226 5.75 -12.40 3.08
N LEU A 227 6.23 -13.39 2.32
CA LEU A 227 5.73 -13.59 0.96
C LEU A 227 4.24 -13.91 1.03
N PHE A 228 3.42 -13.16 0.30
CA PHE A 228 1.98 -13.40 0.24
C PHE A 228 1.56 -13.77 -1.17
N TYR A 229 0.62 -14.69 -1.26
CA TYR A 229 0.17 -15.22 -2.53
C TYR A 229 -0.55 -14.16 -3.35
N SER A 230 -0.16 -14.02 -4.60
CA SER A 230 -0.77 -13.11 -5.57
C SER A 230 -0.65 -13.72 -6.96
N GLU A 231 -1.68 -14.47 -7.34
CA GLU A 231 -1.66 -15.30 -8.54
C GLU A 231 -1.35 -14.50 -9.81
N GLY A 232 -0.43 -15.03 -10.61
CA GLY A 232 -0.02 -14.47 -11.89
C GLY A 232 1.13 -13.45 -11.80
N HIS A 233 1.43 -12.88 -10.62
CA HIS A 233 2.56 -11.96 -10.51
C HIS A 233 3.89 -12.68 -10.73
N GLY A 234 4.77 -12.05 -11.50
CA GLY A 234 6.07 -12.63 -11.89
C GLY A 234 6.00 -13.67 -13.00
N VAL A 235 4.81 -14.04 -13.47
CA VAL A 235 4.57 -15.01 -14.57
C VAL A 235 3.79 -14.37 -15.70
N ASN A 236 2.71 -13.68 -15.37
CA ASN A 236 1.83 -13.01 -16.32
C ASN A 236 2.11 -11.51 -16.35
N ASN A 237 1.67 -10.85 -17.42
CA ASN A 237 1.61 -9.41 -17.43
C ASN A 237 0.76 -8.90 -16.26
N ALA A 238 1.27 -7.94 -15.53
CA ALA A 238 0.64 -7.37 -14.35
C ALA A 238 0.55 -5.85 -14.45
N GLU A 239 -0.52 -5.28 -13.92
CA GLU A 239 -0.62 -3.87 -13.60
C GLU A 239 -0.03 -3.63 -12.21
N PHE A 240 0.69 -2.53 -12.01
CA PHE A 240 1.07 -2.04 -10.70
C PHE A 240 0.48 -0.65 -10.45
N LYS A 241 0.19 -0.34 -9.19
CA LYS A 241 -0.48 0.89 -8.78
C LYS A 241 0.12 1.48 -7.51
N ARG A 242 -0.08 2.79 -7.33
CA ARG A 242 0.05 3.48 -6.05
C ARG A 242 -1.24 4.22 -5.72
N VAL A 243 -1.59 4.28 -4.46
CA VAL A 243 -2.85 4.86 -3.99
C VAL A 243 -2.63 5.68 -2.73
N ASN A 244 -3.28 6.83 -2.66
CA ASN A 244 -3.51 7.59 -1.44
C ASN A 244 -5.01 7.64 -1.22
N SER A 245 -5.47 7.27 -0.05
CA SER A 245 -6.91 7.22 0.24
C SER A 245 -7.27 7.69 1.64
N ILE A 246 -8.55 8.00 1.80
CA ILE A 246 -9.27 7.96 3.07
C ILE A 246 -10.36 6.91 2.87
N ASP A 247 -10.12 5.72 3.42
CA ASP A 247 -11.05 4.61 3.36
C ASP A 247 -12.12 4.77 4.44
N GLN A 248 -13.36 4.46 4.12
CA GLN A 248 -14.44 4.46 5.09
C GLN A 248 -14.74 3.03 5.56
N TYR A 249 -14.27 2.71 6.74
CA TYR A 249 -14.45 1.39 7.32
C TYR A 249 -15.94 1.01 7.42
N GLY A 250 -16.25 -0.22 7.01
CA GLY A 250 -17.62 -0.72 6.99
C GLY A 250 -18.54 -0.08 5.94
N ASN A 251 -17.99 0.73 5.02
CA ASN A 251 -18.73 1.38 3.94
C ASN A 251 -18.25 0.96 2.54
N GLU A 252 -17.39 -0.03 2.47
CA GLU A 252 -16.92 -0.58 1.18
C GLU A 252 -18.10 -1.05 0.33
N GLY A 253 -18.09 -0.72 -0.95
CA GLY A 253 -19.15 -1.05 -1.90
C GLY A 253 -20.37 -0.12 -1.86
N SER A 254 -20.40 0.89 -0.99
CA SER A 254 -21.43 1.91 -0.85
C SER A 254 -20.89 3.31 -1.12
N ASN A 255 -21.76 4.27 -1.43
CA ASN A 255 -21.34 5.66 -1.57
C ASN A 255 -20.68 6.16 -0.28
N VAL A 256 -19.65 7.01 -0.43
CA VAL A 256 -19.00 7.64 0.71
C VAL A 256 -19.96 8.47 1.54
N LYS A 257 -19.77 8.49 2.86
CA LYS A 257 -20.52 9.32 3.79
C LYS A 257 -19.76 10.63 4.04
N PRO A 258 -20.44 11.77 4.19
CA PRO A 258 -19.78 13.04 4.49
C PRO A 258 -18.81 12.95 5.66
N THR A 259 -17.66 13.59 5.54
CA THR A 259 -16.64 13.65 6.59
C THR A 259 -15.87 14.95 6.53
N LYS A 260 -15.29 15.35 7.67
CA LYS A 260 -14.33 16.45 7.81
C LYS A 260 -12.89 15.95 7.92
N ALA A 261 -12.69 14.63 7.84
CA ALA A 261 -11.37 14.05 7.86
C ALA A 261 -10.53 14.54 6.66
N THR A 262 -9.25 14.81 6.86
CA THR A 262 -8.35 15.26 5.81
C THR A 262 -6.99 14.57 5.91
N VAL A 263 -6.31 14.44 4.77
CA VAL A 263 -4.89 14.09 4.71
C VAL A 263 -4.17 15.18 3.95
N SER A 264 -3.24 15.86 4.58
CA SER A 264 -2.48 16.95 3.98
C SER A 264 -1.04 16.57 3.67
N GLU A 265 -0.50 17.16 2.62
CA GLU A 265 0.94 17.13 2.29
C GLU A 265 1.56 15.73 2.11
N ALA A 266 0.82 14.75 1.66
CA ALA A 266 1.42 13.51 1.16
C ALA A 266 2.18 13.79 -0.14
N GLU A 267 3.44 13.36 -0.23
CA GLU A 267 4.29 13.67 -1.37
C GLU A 267 5.02 12.44 -1.88
N TRP A 268 4.65 11.95 -3.05
CA TRP A 268 5.49 11.02 -3.81
C TRP A 268 6.59 11.81 -4.48
N ARG A 269 7.83 11.63 -4.04
CA ARG A 269 9.00 12.31 -4.64
C ARG A 269 9.38 11.66 -5.95
N GLU A 270 9.42 10.32 -5.94
CA GLU A 270 9.74 9.51 -7.11
C GLU A 270 9.04 8.15 -7.02
N VAL A 271 8.71 7.57 -8.18
CA VAL A 271 8.11 6.24 -8.28
C VAL A 271 8.66 5.54 -9.51
N TYR A 272 8.99 4.26 -9.36
CA TYR A 272 9.58 3.42 -10.40
C TYR A 272 8.83 2.10 -10.52
N LEU A 273 8.81 1.54 -11.72
CA LEU A 273 8.37 0.18 -12.00
C LEU A 273 9.57 -0.72 -12.23
N TYR A 274 9.47 -1.98 -11.85
CA TYR A 274 10.51 -2.99 -12.04
C TYR A 274 10.17 -3.88 -13.22
N ARG A 275 11.15 -4.17 -14.05
CA ARG A 275 11.05 -5.16 -15.13
C ARG A 275 12.44 -5.71 -15.52
N LYS A 276 12.46 -6.75 -16.32
CA LYS A 276 13.69 -7.21 -16.95
C LYS A 276 13.81 -6.57 -18.33
N VAL A 277 15.00 -6.04 -18.61
CA VAL A 277 15.46 -5.61 -19.94
C VAL A 277 16.72 -6.40 -20.25
N ASN A 278 16.74 -7.16 -21.33
CA ASN A 278 17.84 -8.06 -21.66
C ASN A 278 18.25 -8.99 -20.51
N ASN A 279 17.28 -9.56 -19.80
CA ASN A 279 17.44 -10.39 -18.60
C ASN A 279 18.05 -9.69 -17.37
N ILE A 280 18.29 -8.39 -17.42
CA ILE A 280 18.77 -7.61 -16.28
C ILE A 280 17.55 -6.95 -15.62
N LEU A 281 17.40 -7.13 -14.30
CA LEU A 281 16.38 -6.45 -13.52
C LEU A 281 16.73 -4.97 -13.41
N VAL A 282 15.84 -4.11 -13.87
CA VAL A 282 15.99 -2.66 -13.88
C VAL A 282 14.75 -1.97 -13.33
N LYS A 283 14.90 -0.71 -12.92
CA LYS A 283 13.78 0.16 -12.60
C LYS A 283 13.67 1.27 -13.64
N VAL A 284 12.43 1.60 -14.00
CA VAL A 284 12.11 2.68 -14.96
C VAL A 284 11.17 3.68 -14.31
N PRO A 285 11.25 4.98 -14.64
CA PRO A 285 10.37 5.98 -14.06
C PRO A 285 8.89 5.67 -14.35
N PHE A 286 8.07 5.71 -13.32
CA PHE A 286 6.61 5.59 -13.43
C PHE A 286 6.00 6.95 -13.81
N ASN A 287 6.53 7.55 -14.85
CA ASN A 287 6.17 8.88 -15.32
C ASN A 287 4.89 8.86 -16.19
N LYS A 288 4.51 10.03 -16.73
CA LYS A 288 3.28 10.21 -17.53
C LYS A 288 3.14 9.27 -18.72
N GLN A 289 4.26 8.77 -19.26
CA GLN A 289 4.23 7.82 -20.40
C GLN A 289 3.77 6.42 -19.97
N ARG A 290 4.01 6.05 -18.70
CA ARG A 290 3.75 4.72 -18.14
C ARG A 290 2.58 4.67 -17.18
N GLN A 291 1.88 5.78 -16.98
CA GLN A 291 0.80 5.86 -16.00
C GLN A 291 -0.49 6.39 -16.60
N THR A 292 -1.58 5.90 -16.05
CA THR A 292 -2.87 6.56 -16.07
C THR A 292 -3.37 6.74 -14.66
N SER A 293 -4.41 7.54 -14.45
CA SER A 293 -4.82 7.88 -13.09
C SER A 293 -6.30 8.15 -12.98
N MET A 294 -6.80 7.98 -11.77
CA MET A 294 -8.17 8.31 -11.42
C MET A 294 -8.25 8.98 -10.04
N ILE A 295 -9.28 9.76 -9.87
CA ILE A 295 -9.67 10.44 -8.63
C ILE A 295 -11.10 10.05 -8.34
N CYS A 296 -11.37 9.57 -7.14
CA CYS A 296 -12.69 9.07 -6.75
C CYS A 296 -13.07 9.55 -5.34
N PRO A 297 -14.32 9.83 -5.09
CA PRO A 297 -15.44 9.84 -6.05
C PRO A 297 -15.51 11.11 -6.88
N ASN A 298 -14.89 12.22 -6.46
CA ASN A 298 -14.88 13.48 -7.17
C ASN A 298 -13.53 14.20 -7.09
N ALA A 299 -13.16 14.94 -8.12
CA ALA A 299 -11.88 15.64 -8.20
C ALA A 299 -11.79 16.83 -7.22
N GLU A 300 -12.90 17.41 -6.82
CA GLU A 300 -12.95 18.59 -5.92
C GLU A 300 -12.47 18.26 -4.50
N SER A 301 -12.47 16.96 -4.16
CA SER A 301 -11.93 16.46 -2.88
C SER A 301 -10.41 16.36 -2.86
N PHE A 302 -9.71 16.79 -3.91
CA PHE A 302 -8.27 16.63 -4.01
C PHE A 302 -7.60 17.92 -4.47
N SER A 303 -6.48 18.22 -3.85
CA SER A 303 -5.50 19.17 -4.37
C SER A 303 -4.24 18.38 -4.76
N ILE A 304 -3.93 18.39 -6.06
CA ILE A 304 -2.79 17.65 -6.61
C ILE A 304 -1.87 18.64 -7.31
N THR A 305 -0.60 18.64 -6.92
CA THR A 305 0.46 19.43 -7.58
C THR A 305 1.58 18.51 -8.02
N VAL A 306 2.25 18.88 -9.12
CA VAL A 306 3.34 18.10 -9.69
C VAL A 306 4.46 19.05 -10.10
N SER A 307 5.64 18.93 -9.47
CA SER A 307 6.83 19.66 -9.87
C SER A 307 7.44 19.10 -11.17
N GLU A 308 8.33 19.81 -11.82
CA GLU A 308 9.00 19.34 -13.03
C GLU A 308 9.85 18.08 -12.76
N GLU A 309 10.48 17.98 -11.60
CA GLU A 309 11.21 16.79 -11.17
C GLU A 309 10.27 15.60 -10.95
N GLN A 310 9.14 15.82 -10.29
CA GLN A 310 8.14 14.78 -10.05
C GLN A 310 7.53 14.26 -11.36
N LYS A 311 7.32 15.12 -12.38
CA LYS A 311 6.83 14.68 -13.71
C LYS A 311 7.74 13.65 -14.35
N GLN A 312 9.05 13.84 -14.22
CA GLN A 312 10.04 12.92 -14.79
C GLN A 312 10.11 11.62 -14.02
N LYS A 313 10.00 11.69 -12.69
CA LYS A 313 10.17 10.57 -11.76
C LYS A 313 8.87 9.89 -11.32
N GLY A 314 7.72 10.30 -11.84
CA GLY A 314 6.42 9.70 -11.52
C GLY A 314 5.83 10.11 -10.17
N GLY A 315 6.33 11.20 -9.59
CA GLY A 315 5.86 11.73 -8.32
C GLY A 315 4.69 12.71 -8.45
N GLU A 316 4.07 13.04 -7.32
CA GLU A 316 3.08 14.12 -7.14
C GLU A 316 2.86 14.42 -5.66
N SER A 317 2.37 15.61 -5.35
CA SER A 317 1.95 16.01 -4.00
C SER A 317 0.43 16.00 -3.93
N ILE A 318 -0.12 15.43 -2.84
CA ILE A 318 -1.55 15.14 -2.72
C ILE A 318 -2.06 15.63 -1.37
N THR A 319 -3.14 16.38 -1.39
CA THR A 319 -3.99 16.65 -0.23
C THR A 319 -5.38 16.11 -0.51
N ILE A 320 -5.95 15.37 0.44
CA ILE A 320 -7.32 14.84 0.39
C ILE A 320 -8.16 15.63 1.39
N HIS A 321 -9.20 16.30 0.88
CA HIS A 321 -10.12 17.14 1.66
C HIS A 321 -11.55 16.87 1.19
N PRO A 322 -12.17 15.78 1.66
CA PRO A 322 -13.46 15.31 1.20
C PRO A 322 -14.49 16.40 1.06
N LYS A 323 -15.14 16.45 -0.08
CA LYS A 323 -16.29 17.35 -0.35
C LYS A 323 -17.57 16.52 -0.39
N PRO A 324 -18.70 17.08 0.00
CA PRO A 324 -19.99 16.41 -0.19
C PRO A 324 -20.20 16.04 -1.67
N LEU A 325 -20.82 14.90 -1.89
CA LEU A 325 -21.24 14.46 -3.23
C LEU A 325 -22.49 15.17 -3.66
#